data_2d11be857907f1d1d70b4d401e2097be
#
_entry.id   2d11be857907f1d1d70b4d401e2097be
#
_cell.length_a   1.000
_cell.length_b   1.000
_cell.length_c   1.000
_cell.angle_alpha   90.00
_cell.angle_beta   90.00
_cell.angle_gamma   90.00
#
_symmetry.space_group_name_H-M   'P 1'
#
loop_
_entity.id
_entity.type
_entity.pdbx_description
1 polymer ?
#
loop_
_entity_poly.entity_id
_entity_poly.type
_entity_poly.pdbx_seq_one_letter_code
_entity_poly.pdbx_strand_id
1 'polypeptide(L)'
;MEGTRKRTSMSVPEMGRILGLCKTDTYWLIKKNYFETVLVGGSMRVKIDSFEKWYANQFWYHKVDGTPPGEELMKTTYSVSELAERIGMKEATAYALISKGHFDIVDALGKCRITKDSFERWYASQSIYRTIEDQKRDNALVESTLGLTEIARMLGVHRQNIYNLVAAGHFEVITIGRHNRVTKDSFDKWYRSQSRYRLITEARTERS
;
A
#
# COMPACT_ATOMS: atom_id res chain seq x y z
N MET A 1 48.41 8.50 10.29
CA MET A 1 47.04 7.87 10.26
C MET A 1 46.94 7.04 8.98
N GLU A 2 47.17 5.73 9.06
CA GLU A 2 46.98 4.83 7.95
C GLU A 2 45.49 4.69 7.68
N GLY A 3 45.02 5.32 6.61
CA GLY A 3 43.67 5.12 6.12
C GLY A 3 43.48 3.66 5.70
N THR A 4 42.75 2.88 6.43
CA THR A 4 42.37 1.49 6.09
C THR A 4 41.73 1.53 4.70
N ARG A 5 42.47 1.15 3.65
CA ARG A 5 41.91 1.08 2.27
C ARG A 5 40.73 0.12 2.28
N LYS A 6 39.53 0.65 2.15
CA LYS A 6 38.30 -0.13 2.08
C LYS A 6 38.41 -1.12 0.91
N ARG A 7 38.26 -2.37 1.18
CA ARG A 7 38.33 -3.45 0.20
C ARG A 7 37.18 -3.32 -0.80
N THR A 8 37.47 -3.27 -2.09
CA THR A 8 36.48 -3.03 -3.17
C THR A 8 36.08 -4.27 -3.94
N SER A 9 36.81 -5.39 -3.78
CA SER A 9 36.54 -6.65 -4.46
C SER A 9 36.84 -7.86 -3.59
N MET A 10 36.13 -8.97 -3.86
CA MET A 10 36.33 -10.28 -3.22
C MET A 10 36.69 -11.33 -4.27
N SER A 11 37.31 -12.44 -3.89
CA SER A 11 37.56 -13.56 -4.80
C SER A 11 36.26 -14.34 -5.08
N VAL A 12 36.19 -15.03 -6.24
CA VAL A 12 35.04 -15.88 -6.58
C VAL A 12 34.76 -16.97 -5.52
N PRO A 13 35.78 -17.70 -5.00
CA PRO A 13 35.55 -18.65 -3.92
C PRO A 13 35.07 -18.03 -2.62
N GLU A 14 35.44 -16.79 -2.32
CA GLU A 14 34.99 -16.07 -1.14
C GLU A 14 33.50 -15.73 -1.25
N MET A 15 33.05 -15.23 -2.41
CA MET A 15 31.63 -15.03 -2.69
C MET A 15 30.83 -16.32 -2.53
N GLY A 16 31.35 -17.45 -3.04
CA GLY A 16 30.73 -18.77 -2.87
C GLY A 16 30.54 -19.13 -1.39
N ARG A 17 31.55 -18.88 -0.55
CA ARG A 17 31.45 -19.11 0.92
C ARG A 17 30.41 -18.20 1.57
N ILE A 18 30.33 -16.94 1.16
CA ILE A 18 29.33 -15.99 1.68
C ILE A 18 27.90 -16.48 1.38
N LEU A 19 27.68 -17.08 0.20
CA LEU A 19 26.35 -17.58 -0.22
C LEU A 19 26.14 -19.07 0.11
N GLY A 20 27.11 -19.76 0.74
CA GLY A 20 26.99 -21.19 1.01
C GLY A 20 26.97 -22.06 -0.25
N LEU A 21 27.55 -21.59 -1.37
CA LEU A 21 27.53 -22.27 -2.66
C LEU A 21 28.76 -23.16 -2.88
N CYS A 22 28.58 -24.30 -3.56
CA CYS A 22 29.69 -25.09 -4.06
C CYS A 22 30.44 -24.36 -5.18
N LYS A 23 31.64 -24.85 -5.54
CA LYS A 23 32.48 -24.24 -6.56
C LYS A 23 31.77 -24.12 -7.91
N THR A 24 31.06 -25.15 -8.33
CA THR A 24 30.35 -25.21 -9.63
C THR A 24 29.25 -24.15 -9.69
N ASP A 25 28.42 -24.05 -8.66
CA ASP A 25 27.32 -23.11 -8.58
C ASP A 25 27.81 -21.68 -8.50
N THR A 26 28.93 -21.45 -7.77
CA THR A 26 29.56 -20.13 -7.69
C THR A 26 30.01 -19.64 -9.06
N TYR A 27 30.69 -20.46 -9.86
CA TYR A 27 31.12 -20.08 -11.20
C TYR A 27 29.95 -19.98 -12.19
N TRP A 28 28.90 -20.78 -12.00
CA TRP A 28 27.67 -20.65 -12.77
C TRP A 28 27.00 -19.29 -12.51
N LEU A 29 26.96 -18.85 -11.24
CA LEU A 29 26.43 -17.55 -10.87
C LEU A 29 27.22 -16.39 -11.51
N ILE A 30 28.55 -16.51 -11.60
CA ILE A 30 29.40 -15.56 -12.33
C ILE A 30 29.01 -15.46 -13.81
N LYS A 31 28.78 -16.62 -14.47
CA LYS A 31 28.38 -16.64 -15.89
C LYS A 31 27.04 -15.98 -16.17
N LYS A 32 26.17 -15.83 -15.16
CA LYS A 32 24.89 -15.11 -15.29
C LYS A 32 25.05 -13.59 -15.35
N ASN A 33 26.25 -13.05 -15.12
CA ASN A 33 26.57 -11.61 -15.17
C ASN A 33 25.65 -10.72 -14.30
N TYR A 34 25.20 -11.24 -13.16
CA TYR A 34 24.35 -10.47 -12.25
C TYR A 34 25.10 -9.32 -11.53
N PHE A 35 26.41 -9.41 -11.49
CA PHE A 35 27.27 -8.40 -10.87
C PHE A 35 28.60 -8.25 -11.62
N GLU A 36 29.25 -7.13 -11.40
CA GLU A 36 30.49 -6.79 -12.09
C GLU A 36 31.68 -7.59 -11.57
N THR A 37 32.52 -8.05 -12.49
CA THR A 37 33.79 -8.72 -12.21
C THR A 37 34.96 -7.93 -12.76
N VAL A 38 36.14 -8.05 -12.13
CA VAL A 38 37.40 -7.42 -12.56
C VAL A 38 38.52 -8.47 -12.52
N LEU A 39 39.49 -8.31 -13.42
CA LEU A 39 40.69 -9.12 -13.40
C LEU A 39 41.76 -8.37 -12.58
N VAL A 40 42.30 -9.00 -11.54
CA VAL A 40 43.38 -8.47 -10.72
C VAL A 40 44.46 -9.54 -10.61
N GLY A 41 45.66 -9.23 -11.12
CA GLY A 41 46.79 -10.18 -11.14
C GLY A 41 46.45 -11.51 -11.84
N GLY A 42 45.70 -11.48 -12.95
CA GLY A 42 45.28 -12.67 -13.68
C GLY A 42 44.11 -13.48 -13.02
N SER A 43 43.62 -13.05 -11.85
CA SER A 43 42.54 -13.70 -11.15
C SER A 43 41.26 -12.90 -11.24
N MET A 44 40.14 -13.58 -11.54
CA MET A 44 38.79 -12.96 -11.55
C MET A 44 38.33 -12.66 -10.14
N ARG A 45 37.85 -11.44 -9.93
CA ARG A 45 37.32 -10.96 -8.65
C ARG A 45 35.95 -10.30 -8.88
N VAL A 46 35.10 -10.38 -7.88
CA VAL A 46 33.75 -9.77 -7.87
C VAL A 46 33.84 -8.40 -7.17
N LYS A 47 33.28 -7.36 -7.78
CA LYS A 47 33.14 -6.04 -7.12
C LYS A 47 32.14 -6.14 -5.97
N ILE A 48 32.54 -5.74 -4.77
CA ILE A 48 31.70 -5.86 -3.56
C ILE A 48 30.42 -5.02 -3.70
N ASP A 49 30.54 -3.77 -4.13
CA ASP A 49 29.39 -2.87 -4.27
C ASP A 49 28.36 -3.41 -5.27
N SER A 50 28.82 -4.01 -6.38
CA SER A 50 27.93 -4.62 -7.37
C SER A 50 27.25 -5.89 -6.84
N PHE A 51 27.98 -6.72 -6.08
CA PHE A 51 27.43 -7.89 -5.40
C PHE A 51 26.37 -7.50 -4.36
N GLU A 52 26.65 -6.52 -3.50
CA GLU A 52 25.70 -6.05 -2.49
C GLU A 52 24.45 -5.44 -3.12
N LYS A 53 24.61 -4.65 -4.20
CA LYS A 53 23.48 -4.12 -4.97
C LYS A 53 22.61 -5.25 -5.57
N TRP A 54 23.22 -6.27 -6.14
CA TRP A 54 22.52 -7.44 -6.64
C TRP A 54 21.83 -8.18 -5.49
N TYR A 55 22.52 -8.39 -4.36
CA TYR A 55 21.97 -9.11 -3.21
C TYR A 55 20.75 -8.39 -2.60
N ALA A 56 20.78 -7.07 -2.56
CA ALA A 56 19.65 -6.24 -2.12
C ALA A 56 18.44 -6.28 -3.07
N ASN A 57 18.61 -6.79 -4.30
CA ASN A 57 17.58 -6.84 -5.35
C ASN A 57 17.19 -8.25 -5.78
N GLN A 58 17.37 -9.25 -4.93
CA GLN A 58 16.95 -10.63 -5.20
C GLN A 58 16.47 -11.31 -3.89
N PHE A 59 15.74 -12.44 -3.99
CA PHE A 59 15.24 -13.21 -2.82
C PHE A 59 15.62 -14.69 -2.84
N TRP A 60 16.42 -15.11 -3.82
CA TRP A 60 16.71 -16.53 -4.04
C TRP A 60 17.93 -17.02 -3.25
N TYR A 61 18.99 -16.21 -3.27
CA TYR A 61 20.24 -16.54 -2.60
C TYR A 61 20.31 -15.90 -1.21
N HIS A 62 20.76 -16.65 -0.23
CA HIS A 62 20.89 -16.19 1.16
C HIS A 62 22.35 -16.21 1.57
N LYS A 63 22.82 -15.21 2.30
CA LYS A 63 24.12 -15.23 2.95
C LYS A 63 24.08 -16.18 4.14
N VAL A 64 25.19 -16.90 4.37
CA VAL A 64 25.33 -17.86 5.50
C VAL A 64 25.33 -17.17 6.87
N ASP A 65 25.61 -15.87 6.92
CA ASP A 65 25.57 -15.05 8.14
C ASP A 65 24.15 -14.66 8.57
N GLY A 66 23.13 -15.07 7.81
CA GLY A 66 21.72 -14.79 8.09
C GLY A 66 21.24 -13.40 7.62
N THR A 67 22.09 -12.58 7.02
CA THR A 67 21.66 -11.28 6.44
C THR A 67 20.57 -11.52 5.38
N PRO A 68 19.38 -10.94 5.51
CA PRO A 68 18.29 -11.18 4.55
C PRO A 68 18.57 -10.55 3.19
N PRO A 69 18.22 -11.23 2.08
CA PRO A 69 18.28 -10.66 0.74
C PRO A 69 17.09 -9.74 0.47
N GLY A 70 17.18 -8.95 -0.60
CA GLY A 70 16.04 -8.22 -1.16
C GLY A 70 15.62 -6.97 -0.38
N GLU A 71 16.50 -6.42 0.46
CA GLU A 71 16.20 -5.25 1.28
C GLU A 71 15.67 -4.07 0.44
N GLU A 72 16.28 -3.79 -0.70
CA GLU A 72 15.90 -2.69 -1.58
C GLU A 72 14.57 -2.97 -2.30
N LEU A 73 14.37 -4.23 -2.72
CA LEU A 73 13.10 -4.65 -3.30
C LEU A 73 11.93 -4.55 -2.29
N MET A 74 12.15 -4.91 -1.04
CA MET A 74 11.12 -4.76 0.00
C MET A 74 10.77 -3.30 0.27
N LYS A 75 11.75 -2.40 0.19
CA LYS A 75 11.52 -0.96 0.36
C LYS A 75 10.68 -0.37 -0.77
N THR A 76 10.93 -0.79 -2.00
CA THR A 76 10.40 -0.16 -3.22
C THR A 76 9.23 -0.91 -3.86
N THR A 77 8.96 -2.14 -3.44
CA THR A 77 7.92 -3.00 -4.04
C THR A 77 7.05 -3.71 -3.01
N TYR A 78 5.89 -4.17 -3.44
CA TYR A 78 5.02 -5.11 -2.74
C TYR A 78 5.07 -6.49 -3.40
N SER A 79 5.00 -7.56 -2.63
CA SER A 79 4.59 -8.87 -3.13
C SER A 79 3.10 -8.87 -3.48
N VAL A 80 2.63 -9.86 -4.21
CA VAL A 80 1.20 -10.00 -4.52
C VAL A 80 0.36 -10.19 -3.26
N SER A 81 0.88 -10.94 -2.29
CA SER A 81 0.23 -11.14 -0.98
C SER A 81 0.13 -9.85 -0.19
N GLU A 82 1.24 -9.09 -0.06
CA GLU A 82 1.24 -7.79 0.61
C GLU A 82 0.27 -6.79 -0.03
N LEU A 83 0.17 -6.78 -1.38
CA LEU A 83 -0.80 -5.97 -2.09
C LEU A 83 -2.24 -6.39 -1.77
N ALA A 84 -2.51 -7.71 -1.79
CA ALA A 84 -3.82 -8.27 -1.50
C ALA A 84 -4.27 -7.94 -0.06
N GLU A 85 -3.38 -8.13 0.91
CA GLU A 85 -3.61 -7.76 2.32
C GLU A 85 -3.88 -6.26 2.48
N ARG A 86 -3.09 -5.40 1.83
CA ARG A 86 -3.20 -3.94 1.95
C ARG A 86 -4.58 -3.43 1.52
N ILE A 87 -5.18 -4.06 0.50
CA ILE A 87 -6.50 -3.67 -0.03
C ILE A 87 -7.63 -4.52 0.56
N GLY A 88 -7.31 -5.59 1.28
CA GLY A 88 -8.32 -6.51 1.82
C GLY A 88 -8.99 -7.35 0.73
N MET A 89 -8.23 -7.80 -0.28
CA MET A 89 -8.73 -8.65 -1.37
C MET A 89 -8.04 -10.02 -1.38
N LYS A 90 -8.62 -10.94 -2.14
CA LYS A 90 -7.97 -12.24 -2.40
C LYS A 90 -6.80 -12.08 -3.37
N GLU A 91 -5.74 -12.85 -3.21
CA GLU A 91 -4.58 -12.83 -4.13
C GLU A 91 -4.98 -13.06 -5.59
N ALA A 92 -5.97 -13.92 -5.87
CA ALA A 92 -6.49 -14.11 -7.22
C ALA A 92 -6.99 -12.80 -7.86
N THR A 93 -7.60 -11.92 -7.07
CA THR A 93 -8.04 -10.59 -7.54
C THR A 93 -6.85 -9.69 -7.80
N ALA A 94 -5.82 -9.74 -6.94
CA ALA A 94 -4.58 -8.99 -7.16
C ALA A 94 -3.87 -9.45 -8.45
N TYR A 95 -3.78 -10.75 -8.70
CA TYR A 95 -3.26 -11.28 -9.97
C TYR A 95 -4.08 -10.83 -11.18
N ALA A 96 -5.41 -10.77 -11.08
CA ALA A 96 -6.25 -10.26 -12.16
C ALA A 96 -6.00 -8.76 -12.45
N LEU A 97 -5.73 -7.94 -11.44
CA LEU A 97 -5.36 -6.53 -11.63
C LEU A 97 -3.97 -6.40 -12.27
N ILE A 98 -3.02 -7.23 -11.87
CA ILE A 98 -1.68 -7.31 -12.48
C ILE A 98 -1.79 -7.67 -13.96
N SER A 99 -2.57 -8.71 -14.30
CA SER A 99 -2.77 -9.16 -15.70
C SER A 99 -3.43 -8.10 -16.59
N LYS A 100 -4.20 -7.18 -16.01
CA LYS A 100 -4.78 -6.02 -16.71
C LYS A 100 -3.78 -4.88 -16.96
N GLY A 101 -2.54 -5.01 -16.50
CA GLY A 101 -1.50 -4.01 -16.72
C GLY A 101 -1.63 -2.75 -15.86
N HIS A 102 -2.31 -2.84 -14.72
CA HIS A 102 -2.47 -1.68 -13.84
C HIS A 102 -1.19 -1.28 -13.09
N PHE A 103 -0.19 -2.17 -13.03
CA PHE A 103 1.00 -2.01 -12.21
C PHE A 103 2.29 -2.24 -12.99
N ASP A 104 3.34 -1.53 -12.62
CA ASP A 104 4.71 -1.82 -13.05
C ASP A 104 5.24 -2.98 -12.21
N ILE A 105 5.76 -4.01 -12.90
CA ILE A 105 6.19 -5.25 -12.30
C ILE A 105 7.70 -5.36 -12.34
N VAL A 106 8.28 -5.82 -11.24
CA VAL A 106 9.68 -6.25 -11.14
C VAL A 106 9.71 -7.76 -10.97
N ASP A 107 10.38 -8.46 -11.87
CA ASP A 107 10.68 -9.87 -11.71
C ASP A 107 11.95 -10.03 -10.86
N ALA A 108 11.78 -10.51 -9.65
CA ALA A 108 12.88 -10.83 -8.74
C ALA A 108 13.19 -12.33 -8.78
N LEU A 109 13.84 -12.80 -9.85
CA LEU A 109 14.19 -14.21 -10.10
C LEU A 109 12.98 -15.15 -9.98
N GLY A 110 11.92 -14.84 -10.72
CA GLY A 110 10.68 -15.63 -10.75
C GLY A 110 9.64 -15.27 -9.70
N LYS A 111 9.90 -14.27 -8.86
CA LYS A 111 8.91 -13.70 -7.94
C LYS A 111 8.40 -12.38 -8.49
N CYS A 112 7.10 -12.34 -8.83
CA CYS A 112 6.43 -11.13 -9.27
C CYS A 112 6.29 -10.15 -8.09
N ARG A 113 6.77 -8.92 -8.26
CA ARG A 113 6.62 -7.83 -7.30
C ARG A 113 6.10 -6.57 -8.00
N ILE A 114 5.29 -5.81 -7.32
CA ILE A 114 4.63 -4.61 -7.81
C ILE A 114 5.37 -3.39 -7.24
N THR A 115 5.75 -2.42 -8.09
CA THR A 115 6.37 -1.19 -7.58
C THR A 115 5.38 -0.38 -6.75
N LYS A 116 5.82 0.15 -5.61
CA LYS A 116 4.99 0.99 -4.74
C LYS A 116 4.49 2.24 -5.46
N ASP A 117 5.34 2.84 -6.29
CA ASP A 117 4.98 4.03 -7.08
C ASP A 117 3.85 3.75 -8.07
N SER A 118 3.86 2.59 -8.76
CA SER A 118 2.77 2.21 -9.67
C SER A 118 1.48 1.93 -8.92
N PHE A 119 1.57 1.31 -7.75
CA PHE A 119 0.42 1.10 -6.89
C PHE A 119 -0.18 2.44 -6.44
N GLU A 120 0.60 3.40 -5.96
CA GLU A 120 0.10 4.70 -5.51
C GLU A 120 -0.55 5.49 -6.67
N ARG A 121 0.06 5.48 -7.86
CA ARG A 121 -0.54 6.10 -9.07
C ARG A 121 -1.89 5.47 -9.43
N TRP A 122 -1.95 4.13 -9.45
CA TRP A 122 -3.19 3.42 -9.71
C TRP A 122 -4.23 3.70 -8.62
N TYR A 123 -3.82 3.65 -7.36
CA TYR A 123 -4.72 3.88 -6.23
C TYR A 123 -5.34 5.27 -6.26
N ALA A 124 -4.57 6.29 -6.60
CA ALA A 124 -5.07 7.67 -6.77
C ALA A 124 -6.04 7.83 -7.96
N SER A 125 -5.91 7.00 -9.00
CA SER A 125 -6.72 7.11 -10.24
C SER A 125 -8.07 6.40 -10.16
N GLN A 126 -8.34 5.63 -9.09
CA GLN A 126 -9.56 4.83 -8.96
C GLN A 126 -10.28 5.09 -7.62
N SER A 127 -11.57 4.70 -7.53
CA SER A 127 -12.41 4.90 -6.34
C SER A 127 -13.13 3.63 -5.87
N ILE A 128 -12.79 2.47 -6.47
CA ILE A 128 -13.49 1.20 -6.20
C ILE A 128 -12.81 0.48 -5.03
N TYR A 129 -11.48 0.40 -5.08
CA TYR A 129 -10.69 -0.29 -4.09
C TYR A 129 -10.20 0.68 -3.02
N ARG A 130 -10.32 0.28 -1.75
CA ARG A 130 -9.86 1.06 -0.60
C ARG A 130 -8.88 0.23 0.21
N THR A 131 -7.78 0.84 0.66
CA THR A 131 -6.87 0.17 1.60
C THR A 131 -7.59 -0.14 2.91
N ILE A 132 -7.13 -1.13 3.65
CA ILE A 132 -7.69 -1.47 4.98
C ILE A 132 -7.58 -0.27 5.93
N GLU A 133 -6.50 0.51 5.83
CA GLU A 133 -6.31 1.72 6.63
C GLU A 133 -7.36 2.79 6.30
N ASP A 134 -7.62 3.02 5.01
CA ASP A 134 -8.67 3.96 4.58
C ASP A 134 -10.07 3.47 4.94
N GLN A 135 -10.33 2.16 4.82
CA GLN A 135 -11.60 1.56 5.26
C GLN A 135 -11.84 1.78 6.76
N LYS A 136 -10.81 1.59 7.59
CA LYS A 136 -10.91 1.87 9.05
C LYS A 136 -11.18 3.35 9.33
N ARG A 137 -10.51 4.25 8.60
CA ARG A 137 -10.71 5.69 8.70
C ARG A 137 -12.13 6.08 8.24
N ASP A 138 -12.57 5.56 7.11
CA ASP A 138 -13.91 5.78 6.58
C ASP A 138 -14.98 5.29 7.55
N ASN A 139 -14.81 4.11 8.19
CA ASN A 139 -15.72 3.60 9.20
C ASN A 139 -15.79 4.50 10.44
N ALA A 140 -14.66 4.98 10.93
CA ALA A 140 -14.65 5.94 12.05
C ALA A 140 -15.37 7.26 11.70
N LEU A 141 -15.21 7.74 10.46
CA LEU A 141 -15.95 8.89 9.95
C LEU A 141 -17.45 8.61 9.81
N VAL A 142 -17.83 7.39 9.40
CA VAL A 142 -19.24 6.97 9.33
C VAL A 142 -19.89 7.03 10.71
N GLU A 143 -19.19 6.59 11.77
CA GLU A 143 -19.70 6.63 13.13
C GLU A 143 -19.94 8.06 13.66
N SER A 144 -19.14 9.04 13.22
CA SER A 144 -19.26 10.45 13.61
C SER A 144 -20.21 11.27 12.73
N THR A 145 -20.85 10.64 11.74
CA THR A 145 -21.67 11.33 10.74
C THR A 145 -23.00 10.64 10.53
N LEU A 146 -23.94 11.37 9.89
CA LEU A 146 -25.28 10.89 9.50
C LEU A 146 -25.39 10.86 7.97
N GLY A 147 -25.95 9.81 7.41
CA GLY A 147 -26.29 9.73 6.01
C GLY A 147 -27.51 10.62 5.67
N LEU A 148 -27.56 11.21 4.47
CA LEU A 148 -28.66 12.09 4.08
C LEU A 148 -30.03 11.37 4.12
N THR A 149 -30.06 10.07 3.75
CA THR A 149 -31.26 9.25 3.83
C THR A 149 -31.64 8.93 5.28
N GLU A 150 -30.66 8.79 6.15
CA GLU A 150 -30.85 8.59 7.59
C GLU A 150 -31.48 9.83 8.23
N ILE A 151 -30.95 11.02 7.95
CA ILE A 151 -31.53 12.31 8.40
C ILE A 151 -32.96 12.46 7.92
N ALA A 152 -33.24 12.14 6.63
CA ALA A 152 -34.59 12.21 6.06
C ALA A 152 -35.57 11.31 6.83
N ARG A 153 -35.14 10.11 7.23
CA ARG A 153 -35.92 9.17 8.01
C ARG A 153 -36.14 9.66 9.45
N MET A 154 -35.11 10.20 10.08
CA MET A 154 -35.18 10.75 11.45
C MET A 154 -36.16 11.92 11.54
N LEU A 155 -36.22 12.76 10.53
CA LEU A 155 -37.11 13.93 10.46
C LEU A 155 -38.47 13.66 9.82
N GLY A 156 -38.71 12.46 9.27
CA GLY A 156 -39.96 12.13 8.61
C GLY A 156 -40.23 12.90 7.32
N VAL A 157 -39.16 13.28 6.61
CA VAL A 157 -39.28 14.10 5.41
C VAL A 157 -38.76 13.37 4.17
N HIS A 158 -39.16 13.85 2.98
CA HIS A 158 -38.61 13.31 1.74
C HIS A 158 -37.12 13.66 1.59
N ARG A 159 -36.34 12.74 1.05
CA ARG A 159 -34.89 12.88 0.86
C ARG A 159 -34.50 14.19 0.13
N GLN A 160 -35.31 14.63 -0.82
CA GLN A 160 -35.08 15.90 -1.55
C GLN A 160 -34.99 17.11 -0.61
N ASN A 161 -35.75 17.13 0.47
CA ASN A 161 -35.70 18.23 1.44
C ASN A 161 -34.32 18.32 2.12
N ILE A 162 -33.69 17.18 2.40
CA ILE A 162 -32.34 17.15 2.98
C ILE A 162 -31.31 17.63 1.98
N TYR A 163 -31.42 17.24 0.69
CA TYR A 163 -30.54 17.80 -0.36
C TYR A 163 -30.66 19.32 -0.50
N ASN A 164 -31.89 19.85 -0.39
CA ASN A 164 -32.11 21.30 -0.40
C ASN A 164 -31.47 22.00 0.81
N LEU A 165 -31.57 21.40 1.98
CA LEU A 165 -30.91 21.93 3.21
C LEU A 165 -29.37 21.88 3.09
N VAL A 166 -28.82 20.82 2.51
CA VAL A 166 -27.39 20.73 2.20
C VAL A 166 -26.97 21.80 1.20
N ALA A 167 -27.73 21.96 0.10
CA ALA A 167 -27.46 22.98 -0.92
C ALA A 167 -27.58 24.42 -0.37
N ALA A 168 -28.45 24.64 0.62
CA ALA A 168 -28.59 25.92 1.33
C ALA A 168 -27.48 26.18 2.36
N GLY A 169 -26.53 25.22 2.55
CA GLY A 169 -25.38 25.39 3.44
C GLY A 169 -25.71 25.25 4.93
N HIS A 170 -26.83 24.60 5.28
CA HIS A 170 -27.21 24.39 6.67
C HIS A 170 -26.39 23.36 7.41
N PHE A 171 -25.64 22.53 6.68
CA PHE A 171 -24.86 21.43 7.24
C PHE A 171 -23.39 21.46 6.81
N GLU A 172 -22.52 21.06 7.70
CA GLU A 172 -21.16 20.68 7.36
C GLU A 172 -21.19 19.27 6.75
N VAL A 173 -20.82 19.16 5.47
CA VAL A 173 -20.87 17.94 4.69
C VAL A 173 -19.47 17.41 4.45
N ILE A 174 -19.25 16.13 4.71
CA ILE A 174 -18.03 15.41 4.36
C ILE A 174 -18.37 14.31 3.36
N THR A 175 -17.46 14.03 2.45
CA THR A 175 -17.61 12.95 1.46
C THR A 175 -16.81 11.75 1.91
N ILE A 176 -17.48 10.62 2.09
CA ILE A 176 -16.85 9.32 2.41
C ILE A 176 -17.09 8.37 1.23
N GLY A 177 -16.03 8.03 0.51
CA GLY A 177 -16.15 7.27 -0.74
C GLY A 177 -16.94 8.07 -1.79
N ARG A 178 -18.16 7.63 -2.11
CA ARG A 178 -19.09 8.28 -3.06
C ARG A 178 -20.29 8.93 -2.38
N HIS A 179 -20.34 8.97 -1.07
CA HIS A 179 -21.50 9.40 -0.31
C HIS A 179 -21.22 10.66 0.50
N ASN A 180 -22.09 11.66 0.32
CA ASN A 180 -22.11 12.83 1.17
C ASN A 180 -22.80 12.49 2.50
N ARG A 181 -22.18 12.86 3.60
CA ARG A 181 -22.66 12.67 4.96
C ARG A 181 -22.54 13.97 5.74
N VAL A 182 -23.42 14.18 6.71
CA VAL A 182 -23.45 15.35 7.58
C VAL A 182 -22.80 15.01 8.91
N THR A 183 -21.93 15.87 9.45
CA THR A 183 -21.38 15.65 10.80
C THR A 183 -22.50 15.70 11.83
N LYS A 184 -22.46 14.82 12.83
CA LYS A 184 -23.47 14.80 13.92
C LYS A 184 -23.55 16.15 14.62
N ASP A 185 -22.40 16.76 14.90
CA ASP A 185 -22.33 18.08 15.53
C ASP A 185 -23.01 19.19 14.72
N SER A 186 -22.82 19.18 13.40
CA SER A 186 -23.48 20.13 12.50
C SER A 186 -24.98 19.91 12.46
N PHE A 187 -25.42 18.65 12.40
CA PHE A 187 -26.85 18.32 12.46
C PHE A 187 -27.47 18.79 13.79
N ASP A 188 -26.85 18.51 14.92
CA ASP A 188 -27.33 18.90 16.26
C ASP A 188 -27.40 20.42 16.43
N LYS A 189 -26.39 21.15 15.97
CA LYS A 189 -26.39 22.63 15.97
C LYS A 189 -27.56 23.17 15.15
N TRP A 190 -27.72 22.69 13.93
CA TRP A 190 -28.83 23.08 13.07
C TRP A 190 -30.17 22.69 13.66
N TYR A 191 -30.33 21.49 14.18
CA TYR A 191 -31.58 21.01 14.75
C TYR A 191 -32.03 21.90 15.93
N ARG A 192 -31.13 22.33 16.77
CA ARG A 192 -31.43 23.24 17.89
C ARG A 192 -31.74 24.69 17.46
N SER A 193 -31.27 25.11 16.30
CA SER A 193 -31.45 26.47 15.79
C SER A 193 -32.78 26.69 15.02
N GLN A 194 -33.53 25.63 14.77
CA GLN A 194 -34.76 25.69 13.99
C GLN A 194 -35.96 25.09 14.75
N SER A 195 -37.19 25.47 14.37
CA SER A 195 -38.45 24.98 14.97
C SER A 195 -39.37 24.23 13.98
N ARG A 196 -39.01 24.16 12.71
CA ARG A 196 -39.81 23.62 11.63
C ARG A 196 -39.83 22.07 11.60
N TYR A 197 -38.68 21.47 11.86
CA TYR A 197 -38.49 20.03 11.76
C TYR A 197 -38.37 19.41 13.15
N ARG A 198 -39.06 18.30 13.39
CA ARG A 198 -38.98 17.51 14.63
C ARG A 198 -38.56 16.09 14.37
N LEU A 199 -37.83 15.48 15.28
CA LEU A 199 -37.50 14.05 15.21
C LEU A 199 -38.75 13.21 15.41
N ILE A 200 -38.90 12.16 14.64
CA ILE A 200 -40.09 11.24 14.73
C ILE A 200 -40.20 10.65 16.13
N THR A 201 -39.09 10.35 16.81
CA THR A 201 -39.08 9.83 18.18
C THR A 201 -39.66 10.81 19.19
N GLU A 202 -39.40 12.10 19.06
CA GLU A 202 -39.98 13.14 19.93
C GLU A 202 -41.47 13.35 19.66
N ALA A 203 -41.87 13.34 18.38
CA ALA A 203 -43.25 13.50 17.96
C ALA A 203 -44.18 12.36 18.42
N ARG A 204 -43.64 11.18 18.74
CA ARG A 204 -44.39 10.04 19.31
C ARG A 204 -44.59 10.16 20.81
N THR A 205 -43.64 10.75 21.52
CA THR A 205 -43.70 10.89 22.99
C THR A 205 -44.68 11.97 23.42
N GLU A 206 -44.89 13.01 22.57
CA GLU A 206 -45.89 14.08 22.85
C GLU A 206 -47.38 13.66 22.57
N ARG A 207 -47.60 12.49 21.98
CA ARG A 207 -48.97 11.95 21.66
C ARG A 207 -49.40 10.80 22.55
N SER A 208 -48.61 10.43 23.54
CA SER A 208 -48.88 9.42 24.56
C SER A 208 -49.14 10.03 25.91
#